data_216f9f3cd6c158afe9c2d09aa21b965f
#
_entry.id   216f9f3cd6c158afe9c2d09aa21b965f
#
_cell.length_a   1.000
_cell.length_b   1.000
_cell.length_c   1.000
_cell.angle_alpha   90.00
_cell.angle_beta   90.00
_cell.angle_gamma   90.00
#
_symmetry.space_group_name_H-M   'P 1'
#
loop_
_entity.id
_entity.type
_entity.pdbx_description
1 polymer ?
#
loop_
_entity_poly.entity_id
_entity_poly.type
_entity_poly.pdbx_seq_one_letter_code
_entity_poly.pdbx_strand_id
1 'polypeptide(L)'
;VIATRDRVELLRTSVSGVLNETDYANLELIIADNDSREVEALDYMDHIQGDPRVTVVRWPHPFNYSAINNFASRSAKGDYICLLNNDIEVIQKDWLSELVREAVQPGVGVVGARLLYPDRSIQHAGVAIGIGNAAGHAHRGLPDGSAGYFAQALIPRGATAVTGACLLISKSNFV
;
A
#
# COMPACT_ATOMS: atom_id res chain seq x y z
N VAL A 1 -2.32 6.13 -2.20
CA VAL A 1 -1.25 7.08 -1.82
C VAL A 1 0.06 6.34 -1.80
N ILE A 2 1.06 6.85 -2.51
CA ILE A 2 2.44 6.34 -2.51
C ILE A 2 3.37 7.48 -2.05
N ALA A 3 4.01 7.31 -0.89
CA ALA A 3 5.07 8.20 -0.45
C ALA A 3 6.40 7.76 -1.06
N THR A 4 7.15 8.70 -1.63
CA THR A 4 8.41 8.39 -2.30
C THR A 4 9.46 9.48 -2.07
N ARG A 5 10.72 9.10 -2.22
CA ARG A 5 11.84 10.03 -2.37
C ARG A 5 12.87 9.40 -3.29
N ASP A 6 13.18 10.07 -4.41
CA ASP A 6 14.09 9.53 -5.40
C ASP A 6 13.68 8.10 -5.85
N ARG A 7 14.61 7.18 -6.12
CA ARG A 7 14.31 5.76 -6.40
C ARG A 7 13.29 5.55 -7.52
N VAL A 8 13.50 6.21 -8.65
CA VAL A 8 12.55 6.25 -9.77
C VAL A 8 12.13 4.87 -10.27
N GLU A 9 13.01 3.87 -10.30
CA GLU A 9 12.68 2.53 -10.80
C GLU A 9 11.66 1.80 -9.91
N LEU A 10 11.78 1.92 -8.59
CA LEU A 10 10.78 1.38 -7.67
C LEU A 10 9.44 2.08 -7.86
N LEU A 11 9.46 3.41 -7.96
CA LEU A 11 8.25 4.19 -8.18
C LEU A 11 7.58 3.83 -9.51
N ARG A 12 8.35 3.66 -10.62
CA ARG A 12 7.82 3.23 -11.92
C ARG A 12 7.09 1.90 -11.82
N THR A 13 7.68 0.92 -11.17
CA THR A 13 7.10 -0.41 -11.00
C THR A 13 5.78 -0.32 -10.23
N SER A 14 5.76 0.37 -9.09
CA SER A 14 4.56 0.52 -8.27
C SER A 14 3.46 1.30 -8.99
N VAL A 15 3.79 2.40 -9.65
CA VAL A 15 2.83 3.22 -10.42
C VAL A 15 2.27 2.42 -11.60
N SER A 16 3.12 1.71 -12.36
CA SER A 16 2.66 0.86 -13.47
C SER A 16 1.72 -0.23 -12.98
N GLY A 17 2.06 -0.91 -11.88
CA GLY A 17 1.20 -1.92 -11.27
C GLY A 17 -0.18 -1.36 -10.89
N VAL A 18 -0.21 -0.19 -10.27
CA VAL A 18 -1.48 0.46 -9.87
C VAL A 18 -2.31 0.91 -11.06
N LEU A 19 -1.70 1.53 -12.07
CA LEU A 19 -2.44 2.14 -13.18
C LEU A 19 -2.79 1.17 -14.31
N ASN A 20 -1.95 0.15 -14.56
CA ASN A 20 -2.04 -0.71 -15.74
C ASN A 20 -2.36 -2.18 -15.41
N GLU A 21 -2.06 -2.63 -14.18
CA GLU A 21 -2.20 -4.03 -13.77
C GLU A 21 -3.25 -4.23 -12.68
N THR A 22 -4.00 -3.16 -12.32
CA THR A 22 -5.07 -3.22 -11.34
C THR A 22 -6.43 -3.18 -12.04
N ASP A 23 -7.23 -4.21 -11.83
CA ASP A 23 -8.60 -4.30 -12.35
C ASP A 23 -9.59 -3.62 -11.38
N TYR A 24 -9.51 -2.28 -11.32
CA TYR A 24 -10.40 -1.44 -10.53
C TYR A 24 -10.57 -0.07 -11.21
N ALA A 25 -11.72 0.15 -11.81
CA ALA A 25 -11.94 1.31 -12.68
C ALA A 25 -11.94 2.66 -11.93
N ASN A 26 -12.43 2.70 -10.69
CA ASN A 26 -12.63 3.93 -9.93
C ASN A 26 -11.49 4.16 -8.93
N LEU A 27 -10.28 4.42 -9.45
CA LEU A 27 -9.10 4.73 -8.63
C LEU A 27 -8.46 6.05 -9.06
N GLU A 28 -7.88 6.73 -8.09
CA GLU A 28 -6.93 7.82 -8.27
C GLU A 28 -5.61 7.47 -7.58
N LEU A 29 -4.50 7.96 -8.09
CA LEU A 29 -3.18 7.76 -7.52
C LEU A 29 -2.60 9.09 -7.05
N ILE A 30 -2.26 9.18 -5.77
CA ILE A 30 -1.59 10.32 -5.19
C ILE A 30 -0.16 9.93 -4.85
N ILE A 31 0.80 10.57 -5.49
CA ILE A 31 2.23 10.41 -5.23
C ILE A 31 2.66 11.55 -4.30
N ALA A 32 3.16 11.20 -3.12
CA ALA A 32 3.69 12.16 -2.15
C ALA A 32 5.21 12.21 -2.26
N ASP A 33 5.74 13.21 -2.95
CA ASP A 33 7.16 13.43 -3.11
C ASP A 33 7.78 14.04 -1.84
N ASN A 34 8.61 13.29 -1.15
CA ASN A 34 9.36 13.75 0.01
C ASN A 34 10.70 14.41 -0.37
N ASP A 35 10.62 15.50 -1.10
CA ASP A 35 11.77 16.32 -1.48
C ASP A 35 12.82 15.55 -2.30
N SER A 36 12.37 14.86 -3.37
CA SER A 36 13.25 14.19 -4.35
C SER A 36 14.17 15.21 -5.01
N ARG A 37 15.40 14.75 -5.34
CA ARG A 37 16.45 15.58 -5.93
C ARG A 37 17.07 14.96 -7.19
N GLU A 38 16.83 13.66 -7.41
CA GLU A 38 17.27 12.99 -8.62
C GLU A 38 16.44 13.47 -9.81
N VAL A 39 17.12 13.95 -10.86
CA VAL A 39 16.48 14.52 -12.04
C VAL A 39 15.50 13.51 -12.68
N GLU A 40 15.92 12.25 -12.79
CA GLU A 40 15.09 11.20 -13.37
C GLU A 40 13.78 10.97 -12.58
N ALA A 41 13.82 11.09 -11.25
CA ALA A 41 12.62 10.95 -10.42
C ALA A 41 11.68 12.15 -10.59
N LEU A 42 12.23 13.36 -10.66
CA LEU A 42 11.47 14.58 -10.89
C LEU A 42 10.82 14.58 -12.28
N ASP A 43 11.57 14.25 -13.32
CA ASP A 43 11.09 14.16 -14.70
C ASP A 43 10.00 13.09 -14.84
N TYR A 44 10.15 11.96 -14.16
CA TYR A 44 9.12 10.92 -14.15
C TYR A 44 7.83 11.40 -13.48
N MET A 45 7.93 12.03 -12.32
CA MET A 45 6.75 12.55 -11.60
C MET A 45 6.05 13.65 -12.39
N ASP A 46 6.79 14.51 -13.09
CA ASP A 46 6.23 15.52 -13.98
C ASP A 46 5.50 14.86 -15.16
N HIS A 47 6.12 13.87 -15.80
CA HIS A 47 5.54 13.14 -16.92
C HIS A 47 4.24 12.41 -16.54
N ILE A 48 4.24 11.69 -15.42
CA ILE A 48 3.11 10.83 -15.03
C ILE A 48 1.87 11.63 -14.61
N GLN A 49 2.00 12.88 -14.23
CA GLN A 49 0.88 13.80 -13.99
C GLN A 49 0.05 14.07 -15.24
N GLY A 50 0.52 13.69 -16.42
CA GLY A 50 -0.29 13.68 -17.66
C GLY A 50 -1.43 12.65 -17.63
N ASP A 51 -1.38 11.62 -16.80
CA ASP A 51 -2.52 10.72 -16.57
C ASP A 51 -3.53 11.41 -15.63
N PRO A 52 -4.80 11.57 -16.04
CA PRO A 52 -5.81 12.28 -15.25
C PRO A 52 -6.13 11.65 -13.90
N ARG A 53 -5.72 10.40 -13.69
CA ARG A 53 -5.87 9.71 -12.42
C ARG A 53 -4.77 10.05 -11.42
N VAL A 54 -3.68 10.68 -11.85
CA VAL A 54 -2.46 10.91 -11.05
C VAL A 54 -2.40 12.34 -10.54
N THR A 55 -2.08 12.49 -9.26
CA THR A 55 -1.75 13.76 -8.61
C THR A 55 -0.44 13.62 -7.86
N VAL A 56 0.51 14.50 -8.12
CA VAL A 56 1.76 14.58 -7.34
C VAL A 56 1.66 15.73 -6.36
N VAL A 57 1.94 15.47 -5.08
CA VAL A 57 1.98 16.47 -4.01
C VAL A 57 3.37 16.48 -3.38
N ARG A 58 3.94 17.67 -3.17
CA ARG A 58 5.28 17.80 -2.62
C ARG A 58 5.26 18.04 -1.11
N TRP A 59 6.07 17.24 -0.39
CA TRP A 59 6.31 17.35 1.06
C TRP A 59 7.77 17.68 1.33
N PRO A 60 8.18 18.96 1.35
CA PRO A 60 9.57 19.39 1.49
C PRO A 60 9.99 19.47 2.96
N HIS A 61 9.73 18.42 3.73
CA HIS A 61 10.03 18.36 5.16
C HIS A 61 10.79 17.07 5.48
N PRO A 62 11.42 16.94 6.65
CA PRO A 62 12.03 15.70 7.09
C PRO A 62 11.07 14.53 7.00
N PHE A 63 11.60 13.36 6.68
CA PHE A 63 10.80 12.15 6.54
C PHE A 63 10.00 11.85 7.82
N ASN A 64 8.71 11.73 7.66
CA ASN A 64 7.78 11.24 8.67
C ASN A 64 6.63 10.54 7.95
N TYR A 65 6.62 9.21 8.02
CA TYR A 65 5.66 8.38 7.29
C TYR A 65 4.20 8.80 7.54
N SER A 66 3.82 9.00 8.81
CA SER A 66 2.45 9.39 9.15
C SER A 66 2.11 10.79 8.63
N ALA A 67 3.01 11.75 8.80
CA ALA A 67 2.78 13.12 8.36
C ALA A 67 2.64 13.24 6.83
N ILE A 68 3.48 12.52 6.07
CA ILE A 68 3.42 12.49 4.61
C ILE A 68 2.09 11.91 4.13
N ASN A 69 1.69 10.76 4.68
CA ASN A 69 0.43 10.12 4.28
C ASN A 69 -0.78 10.96 4.68
N ASN A 70 -0.79 11.55 5.89
CA ASN A 70 -1.84 12.46 6.33
C ASN A 70 -1.95 13.70 5.43
N PHE A 71 -0.81 14.24 4.99
CA PHE A 71 -0.79 15.37 4.06
C PHE A 71 -1.34 14.98 2.70
N ALA A 72 -0.84 13.91 2.10
CA ALA A 72 -1.23 13.45 0.78
C ALA A 72 -2.72 13.06 0.71
N SER A 73 -3.22 12.39 1.74
CA SER A 73 -4.61 11.94 1.81
C SER A 73 -5.64 13.09 1.82
N ARG A 74 -5.23 14.32 2.12
CA ARG A 74 -6.12 15.50 1.99
C ARG A 74 -6.52 15.77 0.54
N SER A 75 -5.68 15.39 -0.42
CA SER A 75 -5.95 15.53 -1.85
C SER A 75 -6.84 14.40 -2.40
N ALA A 76 -7.05 13.34 -1.63
CA ALA A 76 -7.87 12.20 -2.05
C ALA A 76 -9.35 12.58 -2.15
N LYS A 77 -10.01 12.11 -3.22
CA LYS A 77 -11.45 12.31 -3.48
C LYS A 77 -12.25 11.06 -3.17
N GLY A 78 -11.62 9.88 -3.17
CA GLY A 78 -12.26 8.59 -2.92
C GLY A 78 -12.73 8.41 -1.48
N ASP A 79 -13.65 7.48 -1.27
CA ASP A 79 -14.20 7.11 0.03
C ASP A 79 -13.22 6.26 0.87
N TYR A 80 -12.24 5.65 0.21
CA TYR A 80 -11.20 4.83 0.83
C TYR A 80 -9.81 5.36 0.50
N ILE A 81 -8.91 5.27 1.46
CA ILE A 81 -7.49 5.57 1.33
C ILE A 81 -6.73 4.24 1.33
N CYS A 82 -5.99 3.99 0.25
CA CYS A 82 -5.05 2.88 0.18
C CYS A 82 -3.63 3.44 0.33
N LEU A 83 -2.94 3.10 1.40
CA LEU A 83 -1.52 3.41 1.57
C LEU A 83 -0.70 2.29 0.92
N LEU A 84 0.24 2.67 0.08
CA LEU A 84 1.19 1.76 -0.58
C LEU A 84 2.61 2.26 -0.41
N ASN A 85 3.53 1.36 -0.13
CA ASN A 85 4.94 1.66 -0.28
C ASN A 85 5.30 1.84 -1.78
N ASN A 86 6.40 2.54 -2.05
CA ASN A 86 6.90 2.75 -3.40
C ASN A 86 7.68 1.55 -3.99
N ASP A 87 7.84 0.48 -3.24
CA ASP A 87 8.54 -0.76 -3.62
C ASP A 87 7.58 -1.96 -3.75
N ILE A 88 6.29 -1.70 -3.94
CA ILE A 88 5.26 -2.71 -4.17
C ILE A 88 5.20 -3.08 -5.66
N GLU A 89 5.07 -4.36 -5.93
CA GLU A 89 4.76 -4.92 -7.25
C GLU A 89 3.39 -5.60 -7.20
N VAL A 90 2.53 -5.33 -8.19
CA VAL A 90 1.21 -5.96 -8.29
C VAL A 90 1.37 -7.36 -8.86
N ILE A 91 0.88 -8.36 -8.13
CA ILE A 91 0.95 -9.79 -8.53
C ILE A 91 -0.40 -10.26 -9.07
N GLN A 92 -1.50 -9.76 -8.52
CA GLN A 92 -2.87 -10.14 -8.88
C GLN A 92 -3.66 -8.90 -9.25
N LYS A 93 -4.35 -8.91 -10.39
CA LYS A 93 -5.05 -7.72 -10.90
C LYS A 93 -6.25 -7.29 -10.06
N ASP A 94 -6.88 -8.23 -9.37
CA ASP A 94 -8.06 -8.01 -8.53
C ASP A 94 -7.75 -7.63 -7.08
N TRP A 95 -6.47 -7.43 -6.74
CA TRP A 95 -6.02 -7.14 -5.37
C TRP A 95 -6.79 -6.03 -4.68
N LEU A 96 -7.07 -4.93 -5.40
CA LEU A 96 -7.77 -3.78 -4.82
C LEU A 96 -9.27 -4.06 -4.63
N SER A 97 -9.89 -4.77 -5.58
CA SER A 97 -11.28 -5.24 -5.46
C SER A 97 -11.45 -6.15 -4.25
N GLU A 98 -10.48 -7.04 -4.00
CA GLU A 98 -10.48 -7.92 -2.83
C GLU A 98 -10.35 -7.13 -1.52
N LEU A 99 -9.46 -6.15 -1.44
CA LEU A 99 -9.34 -5.28 -0.26
C LEU A 99 -10.63 -4.49 -0.01
N VAL A 100 -11.24 -3.93 -1.05
CA VAL A 100 -12.49 -3.18 -0.95
C VAL A 100 -13.63 -4.10 -0.49
N ARG A 101 -13.73 -5.32 -1.04
CA ARG A 101 -14.75 -6.30 -0.63
C ARG A 101 -14.73 -6.57 0.87
N GLU A 102 -13.54 -6.68 1.45
CA GLU A 102 -13.39 -6.86 2.91
C GLU A 102 -13.66 -5.55 3.68
N ALA A 103 -13.20 -4.41 3.15
CA ALA A 103 -13.33 -3.13 3.84
C ALA A 103 -14.78 -2.63 3.99
N VAL A 104 -15.68 -3.02 3.08
CA VAL A 104 -17.10 -2.65 3.15
C VAL A 104 -17.90 -3.50 4.14
N GLN A 105 -17.32 -4.56 4.71
CA GLN A 105 -18.00 -5.40 5.67
C GLN A 105 -18.25 -4.65 7.00
N PRO A 106 -19.41 -4.85 7.65
CA PRO A 106 -19.70 -4.23 8.93
C PRO A 106 -18.63 -4.56 9.99
N GLY A 107 -18.14 -3.53 10.69
CA GLY A 107 -17.17 -3.69 11.78
C GLY A 107 -15.72 -3.79 11.31
N VAL A 108 -15.43 -3.76 10.02
CA VAL A 108 -14.07 -3.72 9.51
C VAL A 108 -13.57 -2.27 9.50
N GLY A 109 -12.49 -2.00 10.25
CA GLY A 109 -11.88 -0.67 10.32
C GLY A 109 -10.78 -0.45 9.29
N VAL A 110 -9.96 -1.48 9.06
CA VAL A 110 -8.81 -1.45 8.17
C VAL A 110 -8.56 -2.83 7.58
N VAL A 111 -8.09 -2.88 6.34
CA VAL A 111 -7.71 -4.13 5.65
C VAL A 111 -6.26 -4.02 5.18
N GLY A 112 -5.48 -5.08 5.38
CA GLY A 112 -4.11 -5.21 4.86
C GLY A 112 -4.00 -6.34 3.87
N ALA A 113 -3.23 -6.15 2.81
CA ALA A 113 -2.94 -7.19 1.85
C ALA A 113 -1.99 -8.24 2.44
N ARG A 114 -2.11 -9.48 1.96
CA ARG A 114 -1.04 -10.46 2.10
C ARG A 114 0.10 -10.09 1.15
N LEU A 115 1.31 -9.96 1.70
CA LEU A 115 2.48 -9.57 0.93
C LEU A 115 3.49 -10.69 0.85
N LEU A 116 4.17 -10.77 -0.29
CA LEU A 116 5.25 -11.71 -0.56
C LEU A 116 6.58 -10.98 -0.74
N TYR A 117 7.66 -11.65 -0.39
CA TYR A 117 9.00 -11.27 -0.81
C TYR A 117 9.24 -11.66 -2.28
N PRO A 118 10.29 -11.12 -2.95
CA PRO A 118 10.62 -11.49 -4.34
C PRO A 118 10.86 -13.01 -4.54
N ASP A 119 11.32 -13.72 -3.50
CA ASP A 119 11.51 -15.17 -3.51
C ASP A 119 10.20 -15.97 -3.31
N ARG A 120 9.05 -15.28 -3.31
CA ARG A 120 7.72 -15.85 -3.09
C ARG A 120 7.49 -16.39 -1.67
N SER A 121 8.33 -16.08 -0.71
CA SER A 121 8.01 -16.32 0.69
C SER A 121 7.07 -15.23 1.24
N ILE A 122 6.30 -15.57 2.29
CA ILE A 122 5.36 -14.63 2.91
C ILE A 122 6.14 -13.52 3.64
N GLN A 123 5.92 -12.27 3.27
CA GLN A 123 6.40 -11.10 3.99
C GLN A 123 5.41 -10.70 5.11
N HIS A 124 4.12 -10.67 4.77
CA HIS A 124 3.05 -10.26 5.67
C HIS A 124 1.77 -11.07 5.44
N ALA A 125 1.19 -11.55 6.51
CA ALA A 125 -0.16 -12.13 6.56
C ALA A 125 -0.82 -11.80 7.91
N GLY A 126 -0.81 -10.51 8.27
CA GLY A 126 -1.26 -9.99 9.55
C GLY A 126 -0.13 -9.80 10.56
N VAL A 127 -0.37 -9.00 11.58
CA VAL A 127 0.55 -8.71 12.69
C VAL A 127 -0.02 -9.30 13.99
N ALA A 128 0.84 -9.94 14.76
CA ALA A 128 0.56 -10.35 16.13
C ALA A 128 1.36 -9.48 17.11
N ILE A 129 0.67 -8.86 18.05
CA ILE A 129 1.30 -8.08 19.12
C ILE A 129 1.84 -9.05 20.19
N GLY A 130 2.99 -8.70 20.77
CA GLY A 130 3.66 -9.50 21.80
C GLY A 130 4.79 -10.40 21.28
N ILE A 131 4.95 -10.56 19.98
CA ILE A 131 6.07 -11.29 19.39
C ILE A 131 7.33 -10.41 19.46
N GLY A 132 8.43 -10.96 20.00
CA GLY A 132 9.72 -10.27 20.09
C GLY A 132 9.70 -9.00 20.96
N ASN A 133 8.89 -8.98 22.01
CA ASN A 133 8.65 -7.85 22.91
C ASN A 133 8.00 -6.61 22.28
N ALA A 134 7.48 -6.72 21.07
CA ALA A 134 6.77 -5.63 20.38
C ALA A 134 5.64 -6.19 19.52
N ALA A 135 5.90 -6.44 18.25
CA ALA A 135 4.96 -6.99 17.29
C ALA A 135 5.72 -7.69 16.16
N GLY A 136 5.14 -8.74 15.61
CA GLY A 136 5.75 -9.50 14.52
C GLY A 136 4.75 -9.86 13.43
N HIS A 137 5.27 -10.01 12.20
CA HIS A 137 4.47 -10.49 11.09
C HIS A 137 4.17 -11.98 11.24
N ALA A 138 2.89 -12.32 11.26
CA ALA A 138 2.45 -13.70 11.29
C ALA A 138 2.85 -14.42 9.98
N HIS A 139 3.25 -15.69 10.10
CA HIS A 139 3.59 -16.58 8.99
C HIS A 139 4.77 -16.12 8.10
N ARG A 140 5.52 -15.10 8.53
CA ARG A 140 6.67 -14.58 7.80
C ARG A 140 7.67 -15.68 7.46
N GLY A 141 8.14 -15.70 6.21
CA GLY A 141 9.14 -16.65 5.70
C GLY A 141 8.58 -18.02 5.29
N LEU A 142 7.28 -18.28 5.46
CA LEU A 142 6.67 -19.48 4.88
C LEU A 142 6.56 -19.33 3.36
N PRO A 143 6.71 -20.42 2.59
CA PRO A 143 6.48 -20.39 1.15
C PRO A 143 5.07 -19.90 0.77
N ASP A 144 4.94 -19.25 -0.38
CA ASP A 144 3.63 -18.94 -0.96
C ASP A 144 2.81 -20.23 -1.15
N GLY A 145 1.51 -20.16 -0.84
CA GLY A 145 0.62 -21.33 -0.84
C GLY A 145 0.64 -22.14 0.46
N SER A 146 1.54 -21.84 1.41
CA SER A 146 1.49 -22.45 2.73
C SER A 146 0.23 -22.04 3.47
N ALA A 147 -0.50 -23.02 4.01
CA ALA A 147 -1.72 -22.75 4.78
C ALA A 147 -1.44 -22.01 6.11
N GLY A 148 -0.26 -22.20 6.67
CA GLY A 148 0.04 -21.74 8.01
C GLY A 148 -0.79 -22.46 9.08
N TYR A 149 -0.86 -21.86 10.27
CA TYR A 149 -1.67 -22.42 11.36
C TYR A 149 -3.16 -22.28 11.04
N PHE A 150 -3.88 -23.39 10.94
CA PHE A 150 -5.32 -23.44 10.62
C PHE A 150 -5.71 -22.62 9.39
N ALA A 151 -4.94 -22.71 8.32
CA ALA A 151 -5.13 -21.97 7.05
C ALA A 151 -5.11 -20.44 7.17
N GLN A 152 -4.66 -19.89 8.27
CA GLN A 152 -4.66 -18.44 8.53
C GLN A 152 -3.78 -17.62 7.59
N ALA A 153 -2.88 -18.25 6.82
CA ALA A 153 -2.07 -17.58 5.83
C ALA A 153 -2.75 -17.48 4.45
N LEU A 154 -3.88 -18.15 4.25
CA LEU A 154 -4.57 -18.24 2.95
C LEU A 154 -5.95 -17.57 2.95
N ILE A 155 -6.59 -17.41 4.10
CA ILE A 155 -7.97 -16.90 4.21
C ILE A 155 -8.00 -15.50 4.82
N PRO A 156 -8.95 -14.63 4.41
CA PRO A 156 -9.24 -13.40 5.13
C PRO A 156 -9.59 -13.68 6.59
N ARG A 157 -9.03 -12.92 7.51
CA ARG A 157 -9.26 -13.09 8.95
C ARG A 157 -8.99 -11.81 9.72
N GLY A 158 -9.52 -11.73 10.91
CA GLY A 158 -9.11 -10.71 11.88
C GLY A 158 -7.64 -10.84 12.26
N ALA A 159 -6.94 -9.72 12.31
CA ALA A 159 -5.57 -9.59 12.79
C ALA A 159 -5.49 -8.45 13.81
N THR A 160 -4.49 -8.47 14.69
CA THR A 160 -4.32 -7.42 15.69
C THR A 160 -3.90 -6.09 15.05
N ALA A 161 -3.13 -6.18 13.97
CA ALA A 161 -2.77 -5.05 13.12
C ALA A 161 -2.38 -5.53 11.72
N VAL A 162 -2.25 -4.59 10.79
CA VAL A 162 -1.74 -4.80 9.43
C VAL A 162 -0.58 -3.87 9.14
N THR A 163 0.23 -4.20 8.13
CA THR A 163 1.35 -3.36 7.72
C THR A 163 0.89 -2.16 6.90
N GLY A 164 1.55 -1.01 7.07
CA GLY A 164 1.36 0.15 6.23
C GLY A 164 1.92 0.01 4.80
N ALA A 165 2.60 -1.10 4.49
CA ALA A 165 3.14 -1.32 3.14
C ALA A 165 2.04 -1.52 2.08
N CYS A 166 0.89 -2.10 2.47
CA CYS A 166 -0.34 -2.11 1.69
C CYS A 166 -1.53 -2.18 2.65
N LEU A 167 -2.25 -1.07 2.82
CA LEU A 167 -3.31 -0.90 3.81
C LEU A 167 -4.44 -0.08 3.21
N LEU A 168 -5.67 -0.60 3.28
CA LEU A 168 -6.90 0.09 2.89
C LEU A 168 -7.72 0.46 4.13
N ILE A 169 -8.17 1.69 4.21
CA ILE A 169 -8.98 2.24 5.31
C ILE A 169 -10.03 3.20 4.75
N SER A 170 -11.22 3.25 5.33
CA SER A 170 -12.19 4.28 4.96
C SER A 170 -11.62 5.67 5.29
N LYS A 171 -11.89 6.64 4.41
CA LYS A 171 -11.42 8.02 4.61
C LYS A 171 -11.94 8.61 5.93
N SER A 172 -13.16 8.24 6.33
CA SER A 172 -13.75 8.67 7.60
C SER A 172 -13.04 8.13 8.85
N ASN A 173 -12.37 6.98 8.74
CA ASN A 173 -11.59 6.41 9.84
C ASN A 173 -10.12 6.85 9.82
N PHE A 174 -9.67 7.40 8.69
CA PHE A 174 -8.27 7.81 8.51
C PHE A 174 -8.00 9.22 9.05
N VAL A 175 -9.00 10.10 9.08
CA VAL A 175 -8.91 11.54 9.46
C VAL A 175 -9.24 11.75 10.93
#